data_79a47d484615631bedb7554e1184298a
#
_entry.id   79a47d484615631bedb7554e1184298a
#
_cell.length_a   1.000
_cell.length_b   1.000
_cell.length_c   1.000
_cell.angle_alpha   90.00
_cell.angle_beta   90.00
_cell.angle_gamma   90.00
#
_symmetry.space_group_name_H-M   'P 1'
#
loop_
_entity.id
_entity.type
_entity.pdbx_description
1 polymer ?
#
loop_
_entity_poly.entity_id
_entity_poly.type
_entity_poly.pdbx_seq_one_letter_code
_entity_poly.pdbx_strand_id
1 'polypeptide(L)'
;RIVMDRAVEVVSEKIQKKEKFLIPLANPRTLEQLVGFSLLLRDKKDKDSLVALNVINDDNDSLKQELQGKHSLERAAQIMTEADVEPKTVMRFDLNIATGIFHTAKEHDVTDIVIGLHHRKSIVDSFLGTLSENLLKKTCMQVMIARFHIPVTSLQCIIVAVPPKAEFECGFVKWISHLCRMSKHLDCQIHFYAHPQTSGYIRKYIRKKHRDINAVYTDLVSWEDLLILTGQMNYECLLVIVSARRGAISYDSSFEKLPGQISRYFNNNSVVLLFPEQNGEQQ
;
A
#
# COMPACT_ATOMS: atom_id res chain seq x y z
N ARG A 1 -17.71 -6.95 -24.91
CA ARG A 1 -17.26 -8.15 -24.16
C ARG A 1 -15.88 -8.64 -24.63
N ILE A 2 -15.68 -8.84 -25.92
CA ILE A 2 -14.41 -9.32 -26.52
C ILE A 2 -13.27 -8.25 -26.40
N VAL A 3 -13.57 -6.97 -26.50
CA VAL A 3 -12.61 -5.87 -26.40
C VAL A 3 -12.08 -5.73 -24.96
N MET A 4 -12.92 -5.96 -23.94
CA MET A 4 -12.53 -5.91 -22.54
C MET A 4 -11.71 -7.13 -22.09
N ASP A 5 -12.03 -8.33 -22.60
CA ASP A 5 -11.22 -9.52 -22.33
C ASP A 5 -9.79 -9.37 -22.88
N ARG A 6 -9.63 -8.71 -24.05
CA ARG A 6 -8.32 -8.34 -24.60
C ARG A 6 -7.62 -7.24 -23.79
N ALA A 7 -8.33 -6.25 -23.26
CA ALA A 7 -7.72 -5.19 -22.44
C ALA A 7 -7.10 -5.76 -21.15
N VAL A 8 -7.75 -6.69 -20.48
CA VAL A 8 -7.21 -7.41 -19.31
C VAL A 8 -6.03 -8.31 -19.70
N GLU A 9 -6.02 -8.89 -20.91
CA GLU A 9 -4.89 -9.69 -21.42
C GLU A 9 -3.71 -8.80 -21.85
N VAL A 10 -3.95 -7.70 -22.53
CA VAL A 10 -2.90 -6.77 -22.99
C VAL A 10 -2.22 -6.04 -21.82
N VAL A 11 -2.95 -5.74 -20.74
CA VAL A 11 -2.35 -5.19 -19.50
C VAL A 11 -1.49 -6.23 -18.79
N SER A 12 -1.81 -7.52 -18.91
CA SER A 12 -1.02 -8.61 -18.32
C SER A 12 0.24 -8.98 -19.13
N GLU A 13 0.36 -8.55 -20.38
CA GLU A 13 1.50 -8.82 -21.28
C GLU A 13 2.45 -7.64 -21.48
N LYS A 14 2.11 -6.43 -21.03
CA LYS A 14 3.10 -5.36 -20.92
C LYS A 14 4.18 -5.83 -19.97
N ILE A 15 5.41 -5.89 -20.48
CA ILE A 15 6.67 -6.19 -19.79
C ILE A 15 6.49 -5.88 -18.30
N GLN A 16 6.31 -6.94 -17.49
CA GLN A 16 6.18 -6.76 -16.04
C GLN A 16 7.48 -6.12 -15.58
N LYS A 17 7.45 -4.81 -15.34
CA LYS A 17 8.56 -4.17 -14.63
C LYS A 17 8.76 -4.99 -13.36
N LYS A 18 10.00 -5.35 -13.07
CA LYS A 18 10.36 -6.02 -11.84
C LYS A 18 9.80 -5.22 -10.67
N GLU A 19 8.98 -5.85 -9.81
CA GLU A 19 8.36 -5.16 -8.68
C GLU A 19 9.43 -4.71 -7.69
N LYS A 20 9.37 -3.45 -7.29
CA LYS A 20 10.31 -2.87 -6.36
C LYS A 20 9.61 -1.91 -5.40
N PHE A 21 9.70 -2.19 -4.12
CA PHE A 21 9.07 -1.42 -3.05
C PHE A 21 10.05 -0.46 -2.42
N LEU A 22 9.69 0.82 -2.35
CA LEU A 22 10.40 1.84 -1.59
C LEU A 22 9.73 2.02 -0.23
N ILE A 23 10.52 1.96 0.83
CA ILE A 23 10.05 2.06 2.21
C ILE A 23 10.75 3.23 2.90
N PRO A 24 10.15 4.43 2.88
CA PRO A 24 10.64 5.56 3.65
C PRO A 24 10.51 5.32 5.16
N LEU A 25 11.62 5.38 5.87
CA LEU A 25 11.73 5.07 7.29
C LEU A 25 12.03 6.36 8.06
N ALA A 26 10.98 7.08 8.47
CA ALA A 26 11.09 8.29 9.29
C ALA A 26 10.96 8.00 10.79
N ASN A 27 10.22 6.93 11.16
CA ASN A 27 9.95 6.58 12.55
C ASN A 27 10.45 5.17 12.88
N PRO A 28 11.43 5.02 13.79
CA PRO A 28 11.95 3.70 14.18
C PRO A 28 10.89 2.74 14.72
N ARG A 29 9.81 3.26 15.33
CA ARG A 29 8.74 2.43 15.92
C ARG A 29 7.89 1.72 14.86
N THR A 30 7.82 2.25 13.64
CA THR A 30 7.03 1.67 12.55
C THR A 30 7.87 0.88 11.54
N LEU A 31 9.19 0.93 11.67
CA LEU A 31 10.15 0.33 10.75
C LEU A 31 9.89 -1.16 10.51
N GLU A 32 9.86 -1.95 11.59
CA GLU A 32 9.70 -3.41 11.50
C GLU A 32 8.38 -3.80 10.85
N GLN A 33 7.31 -3.03 11.16
CA GLN A 33 5.99 -3.24 10.57
C GLN A 33 5.97 -2.95 9.07
N LEU A 34 6.57 -1.83 8.64
CA LEU A 34 6.57 -1.43 7.23
C LEU A 34 7.46 -2.35 6.38
N VAL A 35 8.63 -2.72 6.88
CA VAL A 35 9.52 -3.68 6.19
C VAL A 35 8.85 -5.06 6.14
N GLY A 36 8.31 -5.54 7.27
CA GLY A 36 7.58 -6.81 7.34
C GLY A 36 6.37 -6.86 6.41
N PHE A 37 5.58 -5.79 6.34
CA PHE A 37 4.45 -5.68 5.42
C PHE A 37 4.92 -5.77 3.96
N SER A 38 5.97 -5.04 3.59
CA SER A 38 6.52 -5.06 2.23
C SER A 38 7.07 -6.46 1.85
N LEU A 39 7.66 -7.17 2.82
CA LEU A 39 8.11 -8.55 2.64
C LEU A 39 6.95 -9.52 2.35
N LEU A 40 5.77 -9.29 2.92
CA LEU A 40 4.58 -10.11 2.66
C LEU A 40 3.95 -9.87 1.29
N LEU A 41 4.15 -8.67 0.71
CA LEU A 41 3.57 -8.28 -0.58
C LEU A 41 4.41 -8.76 -1.77
N ARG A 42 5.74 -8.88 -1.60
CA ARG A 42 6.67 -9.18 -2.69
C ARG A 42 6.54 -10.61 -3.23
N ASP A 43 7.05 -10.84 -4.44
CA ASP A 43 7.34 -12.20 -4.89
C ASP A 43 8.61 -12.71 -4.18
N LYS A 44 8.54 -13.86 -3.51
CA LYS A 44 9.69 -14.47 -2.79
C LYS A 44 10.89 -14.76 -3.69
N LYS A 45 10.65 -14.92 -4.99
CA LYS A 45 11.72 -15.18 -5.98
C LYS A 45 12.58 -13.95 -6.25
N ASP A 46 12.04 -12.75 -6.00
CA ASP A 46 12.71 -11.47 -6.25
C ASP A 46 13.50 -11.03 -5.02
N LYS A 47 14.82 -11.24 -5.07
CA LYS A 47 15.72 -10.86 -3.98
C LYS A 47 16.04 -9.36 -3.95
N ASP A 48 16.03 -8.65 -5.09
CA ASP A 48 16.25 -7.20 -5.22
C ASP A 48 14.90 -6.46 -5.33
N SER A 49 14.01 -6.65 -4.35
CA SER A 49 12.64 -6.12 -4.40
C SER A 49 12.36 -5.00 -3.40
N LEU A 50 13.26 -4.72 -2.47
CA LEU A 50 13.06 -3.75 -1.40
C LEU A 50 14.17 -2.71 -1.37
N VAL A 51 13.79 -1.44 -1.18
CA VAL A 51 14.70 -0.31 -0.95
C VAL A 51 14.23 0.42 0.31
N ALA A 52 15.05 0.44 1.35
CA ALA A 52 14.82 1.24 2.54
C ALA A 52 15.42 2.63 2.36
N LEU A 53 14.64 3.66 2.64
CA LEU A 53 15.04 5.05 2.46
C LEU A 53 14.91 5.81 3.78
N ASN A 54 15.93 6.59 4.12
CA ASN A 54 15.81 7.65 5.11
C ASN A 54 16.09 9.00 4.43
N VAL A 55 15.15 9.94 4.52
CA VAL A 55 15.30 11.31 4.02
C VAL A 55 15.56 12.21 5.20
N ILE A 56 16.68 12.92 5.15
CA ILE A 56 17.10 13.90 6.15
C ILE A 56 16.76 15.29 5.61
N ASN A 57 16.01 16.06 6.39
CA ASN A 57 15.77 17.45 6.09
C ASN A 57 16.93 18.31 6.61
N ASP A 58 17.30 19.35 5.87
CA ASP A 58 18.43 20.24 6.21
C ASP A 58 18.05 21.25 7.33
N ASP A 59 17.58 20.70 8.46
CA ASP A 59 17.24 21.47 9.67
C ASP A 59 18.35 21.41 10.71
N ASN A 60 18.30 22.29 11.70
CA ASN A 60 19.33 22.47 12.76
C ASN A 60 19.70 21.21 13.58
N ASP A 61 18.96 20.11 13.44
CA ASP A 61 19.20 18.82 14.15
C ASP A 61 19.73 17.70 13.22
N SER A 62 20.36 18.05 12.11
CA SER A 62 20.78 17.12 11.05
C SER A 62 21.64 15.93 11.54
N LEU A 63 22.60 16.16 12.45
CA LEU A 63 23.46 15.09 12.98
C LEU A 63 22.68 14.02 13.78
N LYS A 64 21.71 14.43 14.58
CA LYS A 64 20.87 13.50 15.34
C LYS A 64 19.96 12.70 14.41
N GLN A 65 19.38 13.37 13.41
CA GLN A 65 18.56 12.73 12.40
C GLN A 65 19.37 11.74 11.55
N GLU A 66 20.62 12.10 11.22
CA GLU A 66 21.54 11.23 10.48
C GLU A 66 21.88 9.95 11.25
N LEU A 67 22.25 10.06 12.52
CA LEU A 67 22.53 8.90 13.37
C LEU A 67 21.30 8.00 13.52
N GLN A 68 20.15 8.58 13.78
CA GLN A 68 18.88 7.83 13.88
C GLN A 68 18.51 7.17 12.55
N GLY A 69 18.68 7.87 11.45
CA GLY A 69 18.46 7.36 10.09
C GLY A 69 19.38 6.17 9.78
N LYS A 70 20.67 6.29 10.12
CA LYS A 70 21.64 5.20 9.94
C LYS A 70 21.25 3.95 10.72
N HIS A 71 20.90 4.05 11.99
CA HIS A 71 20.42 2.92 12.79
C HIS A 71 19.15 2.30 12.21
N SER A 72 18.21 3.12 11.71
CA SER A 72 17.00 2.63 11.08
C SER A 72 17.30 1.85 9.79
N LEU A 73 18.22 2.34 8.96
CA LEU A 73 18.63 1.66 7.74
C LEU A 73 19.39 0.36 8.02
N GLU A 74 20.29 0.35 9.03
CA GLU A 74 20.99 -0.87 9.49
C GLU A 74 19.99 -1.94 9.96
N ARG A 75 18.99 -1.55 10.76
CA ARG A 75 17.95 -2.48 11.21
C ARG A 75 17.11 -3.01 10.07
N ALA A 76 16.71 -2.15 9.12
CA ALA A 76 15.99 -2.57 7.92
C ALA A 76 16.81 -3.56 7.08
N ALA A 77 18.10 -3.28 6.88
CA ALA A 77 19.01 -4.17 6.16
C ALA A 77 19.11 -5.55 6.82
N GLN A 78 19.18 -5.60 8.16
CA GLN A 78 19.19 -6.85 8.90
C GLN A 78 17.92 -7.65 8.65
N ILE A 79 16.74 -7.04 8.76
CA ILE A 79 15.44 -7.71 8.53
C ILE A 79 15.36 -8.24 7.09
N MET A 80 15.81 -7.46 6.10
CA MET A 80 15.85 -7.88 4.70
C MET A 80 16.75 -9.11 4.51
N THR A 81 17.94 -9.08 5.10
CA THR A 81 18.91 -10.21 5.03
C THR A 81 18.34 -11.47 5.68
N GLU A 82 17.71 -11.35 6.85
CA GLU A 82 17.03 -12.47 7.52
C GLU A 82 15.89 -13.08 6.68
N ALA A 83 15.28 -12.27 5.80
CA ALA A 83 14.22 -12.69 4.88
C ALA A 83 14.74 -13.11 3.48
N ASP A 84 16.05 -13.36 3.32
CA ASP A 84 16.70 -13.70 2.03
C ASP A 84 16.43 -12.65 0.93
N VAL A 85 16.48 -11.36 1.32
CA VAL A 85 16.39 -10.20 0.41
C VAL A 85 17.73 -9.49 0.44
N GLU A 86 18.22 -9.10 -0.74
CA GLU A 86 19.41 -8.26 -0.86
C GLU A 86 19.13 -6.89 -0.25
N PRO A 87 19.85 -6.49 0.82
CA PRO A 87 19.55 -5.25 1.50
C PRO A 87 20.01 -4.05 0.67
N LYS A 88 19.06 -3.22 0.27
CA LYS A 88 19.32 -1.94 -0.39
C LYS A 88 18.84 -0.80 0.49
N THR A 89 19.78 0.02 0.94
CA THR A 89 19.52 1.15 1.83
C THR A 89 20.00 2.45 1.20
N VAL A 90 19.22 3.50 1.33
CA VAL A 90 19.52 4.83 0.80
C VAL A 90 19.32 5.87 1.90
N MET A 91 20.33 6.71 2.12
CA MET A 91 20.22 7.93 2.90
C MET A 91 20.27 9.12 1.95
N ARG A 92 19.30 10.01 2.04
CA ARG A 92 19.18 11.15 1.16
C ARG A 92 18.96 12.44 1.94
N PHE A 93 19.68 13.48 1.54
CA PHE A 93 19.44 14.84 2.01
C PHE A 93 18.55 15.54 0.99
N ASP A 94 17.41 16.09 1.42
CA ASP A 94 16.50 16.82 0.55
C ASP A 94 15.74 17.88 1.37
N LEU A 95 15.46 19.02 0.77
CA LEU A 95 14.68 20.10 1.40
C LEU A 95 13.22 19.71 1.65
N ASN A 96 12.71 18.73 0.90
CA ASN A 96 11.34 18.25 1.00
C ASN A 96 11.30 16.72 0.96
N ILE A 97 10.79 16.13 2.02
CA ILE A 97 10.74 14.67 2.19
C ILE A 97 9.98 13.97 1.03
N ALA A 98 8.84 14.54 0.57
CA ALA A 98 8.09 13.95 -0.54
C ALA A 98 8.90 13.97 -1.85
N THR A 99 9.67 15.03 -2.08
CA THR A 99 10.56 15.18 -3.24
C THR A 99 11.71 14.18 -3.17
N GLY A 100 12.33 14.03 -2.00
CA GLY A 100 13.37 13.03 -1.77
C GLY A 100 12.90 11.59 -2.02
N ILE A 101 11.69 11.26 -1.55
CA ILE A 101 11.06 9.96 -1.81
C ILE A 101 10.85 9.77 -3.32
N PHE A 102 10.30 10.77 -4.01
CA PHE A 102 10.00 10.71 -5.44
C PHE A 102 11.26 10.54 -6.29
N HIS A 103 12.33 11.32 -6.02
CA HIS A 103 13.60 11.19 -6.71
C HIS A 103 14.23 9.80 -6.51
N THR A 104 14.26 9.31 -5.25
CA THR A 104 14.78 7.98 -4.96
C THR A 104 13.96 6.89 -5.67
N ALA A 105 12.63 7.05 -5.72
CA ALA A 105 11.77 6.11 -6.41
C ALA A 105 12.09 6.04 -7.92
N LYS A 106 12.38 7.17 -8.55
CA LYS A 106 12.81 7.21 -9.96
C LYS A 106 14.20 6.62 -10.18
N GLU A 107 15.16 6.99 -9.34
CA GLU A 107 16.57 6.53 -9.45
C GLU A 107 16.72 5.01 -9.29
N HIS A 108 15.80 4.38 -8.57
CA HIS A 108 15.83 2.94 -8.27
C HIS A 108 14.77 2.12 -9.02
N ASP A 109 14.08 2.70 -9.99
CA ASP A 109 13.00 2.04 -10.77
C ASP A 109 11.91 1.41 -9.87
N VAL A 110 11.54 2.12 -8.82
CA VAL A 110 10.52 1.69 -7.86
C VAL A 110 9.15 1.65 -8.53
N THR A 111 8.37 0.65 -8.18
CA THR A 111 6.98 0.47 -8.67
C THR A 111 5.94 0.73 -7.59
N ASP A 112 6.34 0.63 -6.33
CA ASP A 112 5.45 0.69 -5.17
C ASP A 112 6.10 1.46 -4.02
N ILE A 113 5.33 2.30 -3.35
CA ILE A 113 5.79 3.06 -2.19
C ILE A 113 4.96 2.68 -0.98
N VAL A 114 5.62 2.29 0.12
CA VAL A 114 4.97 1.93 1.39
C VAL A 114 5.40 2.91 2.47
N ILE A 115 4.46 3.73 2.94
CA ILE A 115 4.72 4.73 3.99
C ILE A 115 3.86 4.48 5.23
N GLY A 116 4.38 4.86 6.40
CA GLY A 116 3.64 4.81 7.66
C GLY A 116 2.63 5.95 7.76
N LEU A 117 1.45 5.63 8.26
CA LEU A 117 0.46 6.63 8.62
C LEU A 117 0.88 7.32 9.93
N HIS A 118 1.13 8.61 9.87
CA HIS A 118 1.54 9.36 11.06
C HIS A 118 0.33 9.69 11.95
N HIS A 119 0.42 9.28 13.22
CA HIS A 119 -0.47 9.78 14.27
C HIS A 119 -0.05 11.21 14.64
N ARG A 120 -0.72 12.23 14.10
CA ARG A 120 -0.65 13.57 14.66
C ARG A 120 -1.83 13.79 15.61
N LYS A 121 -1.55 14.39 16.78
CA LYS A 121 -2.53 14.70 17.82
C LYS A 121 -3.49 15.86 17.48
N SER A 122 -3.39 16.45 16.29
CA SER A 122 -4.17 17.61 15.88
C SER A 122 -5.25 17.22 14.87
N ILE A 123 -6.50 17.56 15.18
CA ILE A 123 -7.71 17.33 14.37
C ILE A 123 -7.72 18.18 13.08
N VAL A 124 -6.84 19.18 12.99
CA VAL A 124 -6.81 20.19 11.88
C VAL A 124 -5.89 19.76 10.73
N ASP A 125 -4.93 18.86 10.98
CA ASP A 125 -4.05 18.36 9.94
C ASP A 125 -4.74 17.25 9.15
N SER A 126 -4.69 17.33 7.83
CA SER A 126 -5.21 16.30 6.93
C SER A 126 -4.78 14.91 7.41
N PHE A 127 -5.71 13.97 7.47
CA PHE A 127 -5.50 12.61 7.98
C PHE A 127 -4.36 11.89 7.25
N LEU A 128 -4.23 12.12 5.95
CA LEU A 128 -3.12 11.57 5.15
C LEU A 128 -1.78 12.27 5.45
N GLY A 129 -1.84 13.49 6.01
CA GLY A 129 -0.69 14.34 6.21
C GLY A 129 -0.17 14.95 4.90
N THR A 130 0.45 16.11 5.02
CA THR A 130 1.01 16.87 3.89
C THR A 130 1.97 16.03 3.04
N LEU A 131 2.74 15.16 3.68
CA LEU A 131 3.67 14.27 2.99
C LEU A 131 2.96 13.34 2.01
N SER A 132 1.94 12.62 2.47
CA SER A 132 1.21 11.64 1.65
C SER A 132 0.46 12.33 0.51
N GLU A 133 -0.17 13.48 0.77
CA GLU A 133 -0.85 14.26 -0.26
C GLU A 133 0.11 14.78 -1.34
N ASN A 134 1.27 15.31 -0.93
CA ASN A 134 2.28 15.78 -1.86
C ASN A 134 2.86 14.63 -2.69
N LEU A 135 3.07 13.47 -2.06
CA LEU A 135 3.56 12.29 -2.76
C LEU A 135 2.54 11.79 -3.78
N LEU A 136 1.26 11.69 -3.41
CA LEU A 136 0.18 11.26 -4.32
C LEU A 136 0.00 12.20 -5.53
N LYS A 137 0.32 13.50 -5.39
CA LYS A 137 0.31 14.44 -6.50
C LYS A 137 1.51 14.30 -7.43
N LYS A 138 2.65 13.84 -6.91
CA LYS A 138 3.92 13.76 -7.65
C LYS A 138 4.13 12.43 -8.37
N THR A 139 3.47 11.36 -7.96
CA THR A 139 3.73 10.01 -8.49
C THR A 139 2.48 9.31 -9.02
N CYS A 140 2.63 8.56 -10.11
CA CYS A 140 1.63 7.61 -10.61
C CYS A 140 1.85 6.18 -10.08
N MET A 141 2.90 5.92 -9.31
CA MET A 141 3.20 4.62 -8.72
C MET A 141 2.09 4.22 -7.73
N GLN A 142 1.97 2.93 -7.44
CA GLN A 142 1.13 2.48 -6.35
C GLN A 142 1.67 3.00 -5.01
N VAL A 143 0.80 3.55 -4.18
CA VAL A 143 1.15 4.05 -2.85
C VAL A 143 0.29 3.37 -1.81
N MET A 144 0.93 2.81 -0.78
CA MET A 144 0.27 2.21 0.37
C MET A 144 0.64 2.98 1.64
N ILE A 145 -0.37 3.47 2.34
CA ILE A 145 -0.23 4.22 3.58
C ILE A 145 -0.73 3.33 4.70
N ALA A 146 0.17 2.85 5.56
CA ALA A 146 -0.10 1.76 6.48
C ALA A 146 0.04 2.18 7.95
N ARG A 147 -0.85 1.64 8.78
CA ARG A 147 -0.79 1.69 10.24
C ARG A 147 -1.09 0.30 10.78
N PHE A 148 -0.21 -0.22 11.62
CA PHE A 148 -0.37 -1.52 12.25
C PHE A 148 -0.44 -1.37 13.77
N HIS A 149 -1.40 -2.03 14.39
CA HIS A 149 -1.57 -2.10 15.85
C HIS A 149 -0.97 -3.35 16.46
N ILE A 150 -0.82 -4.41 15.64
CA ILE A 150 -0.19 -5.68 16.02
C ILE A 150 0.92 -5.99 15.00
N PRO A 151 1.85 -6.90 15.31
CA PRO A 151 2.83 -7.36 14.34
C PRO A 151 2.14 -7.88 13.06
N VAL A 152 2.64 -7.50 11.89
CA VAL A 152 2.04 -7.89 10.60
C VAL A 152 1.94 -9.41 10.43
N THR A 153 2.85 -10.15 11.05
CA THR A 153 2.87 -11.63 11.06
C THR A 153 1.81 -12.25 11.97
N SER A 154 1.17 -11.46 12.83
CA SER A 154 0.09 -11.89 13.73
C SER A 154 -1.31 -11.65 13.15
N LEU A 155 -1.39 -11.09 11.95
CA LEU A 155 -2.67 -10.85 11.26
C LEU A 155 -3.26 -12.19 10.81
N GLN A 156 -4.56 -12.39 11.06
CA GLN A 156 -5.28 -13.63 10.77
C GLN A 156 -6.36 -13.47 9.70
N CYS A 157 -6.69 -12.26 9.31
CA CYS A 157 -7.58 -12.00 8.20
C CYS A 157 -7.25 -10.68 7.51
N ILE A 158 -7.61 -10.60 6.22
CA ILE A 158 -7.50 -9.38 5.41
C ILE A 158 -8.89 -9.03 4.90
N ILE A 159 -9.40 -7.87 5.27
CA ILE A 159 -10.66 -7.32 4.78
C ILE A 159 -10.34 -6.22 3.79
N VAL A 160 -10.86 -6.32 2.57
CA VAL A 160 -10.56 -5.40 1.47
C VAL A 160 -11.84 -4.71 1.00
N ALA A 161 -11.94 -3.41 1.24
CA ALA A 161 -13.00 -2.58 0.68
C ALA A 161 -12.55 -2.04 -0.68
N VAL A 162 -13.34 -2.32 -1.72
CA VAL A 162 -13.00 -1.98 -3.11
C VAL A 162 -14.10 -1.09 -3.71
N PRO A 163 -13.75 0.10 -4.22
CA PRO A 163 -14.74 0.99 -4.81
C PRO A 163 -15.29 0.43 -6.13
N PRO A 164 -16.50 0.85 -6.53
CA PRO A 164 -17.02 0.56 -7.86
C PRO A 164 -16.07 1.05 -8.96
N LYS A 165 -16.02 0.34 -10.08
CA LYS A 165 -15.17 0.64 -11.25
C LYS A 165 -13.66 0.51 -11.02
N ALA A 166 -13.21 -0.04 -9.88
CA ALA A 166 -11.79 -0.29 -9.65
C ALA A 166 -11.16 -1.20 -10.71
N GLU A 167 -11.95 -2.08 -11.34
CA GLU A 167 -11.53 -2.96 -12.43
C GLU A 167 -11.04 -2.24 -13.69
N PHE A 168 -11.33 -0.94 -13.82
CA PHE A 168 -10.89 -0.11 -14.95
C PHE A 168 -9.58 0.64 -14.67
N GLU A 169 -9.07 0.57 -13.43
CA GLU A 169 -7.77 1.16 -13.07
C GLU A 169 -6.62 0.27 -13.54
N CYS A 170 -5.55 0.87 -14.08
CA CYS A 170 -4.41 0.11 -14.58
C CYS A 170 -3.71 -0.74 -13.51
N GLY A 171 -3.70 -0.27 -12.26
CA GLY A 171 -3.12 -0.97 -11.10
C GLY A 171 -3.98 -2.10 -10.53
N PHE A 172 -5.17 -2.39 -11.10
CA PHE A 172 -6.15 -3.33 -10.55
C PHE A 172 -5.58 -4.71 -10.26
N VAL A 173 -5.00 -5.35 -11.25
CA VAL A 173 -4.45 -6.71 -11.11
C VAL A 173 -3.21 -6.76 -10.20
N LYS A 174 -2.45 -5.67 -10.14
CA LYS A 174 -1.23 -5.54 -9.37
C LYS A 174 -1.52 -5.59 -7.87
N TRP A 175 -2.39 -4.71 -7.37
CA TRP A 175 -2.70 -4.71 -5.94
C TRP A 175 -3.42 -6.00 -5.49
N ILE A 176 -4.26 -6.61 -6.34
CA ILE A 176 -4.87 -7.92 -6.03
C ILE A 176 -3.77 -8.96 -5.84
N SER A 177 -2.79 -9.02 -6.74
CA SER A 177 -1.67 -9.97 -6.63
C SER A 177 -0.86 -9.76 -5.36
N HIS A 178 -0.60 -8.50 -4.96
CA HIS A 178 0.07 -8.18 -3.71
C HIS A 178 -0.70 -8.73 -2.50
N LEU A 179 -1.99 -8.46 -2.41
CA LEU A 179 -2.82 -8.91 -1.30
C LEU A 179 -3.01 -10.43 -1.28
N CYS A 180 -3.11 -11.07 -2.46
CA CYS A 180 -3.13 -12.52 -2.56
C CYS A 180 -1.83 -13.16 -2.05
N ARG A 181 -0.67 -12.59 -2.40
CA ARG A 181 0.62 -13.05 -1.86
C ARG A 181 0.68 -12.90 -0.34
N MET A 182 0.25 -11.76 0.19
CA MET A 182 0.17 -11.53 1.62
C MET A 182 -0.73 -12.56 2.31
N SER A 183 -1.95 -12.80 1.81
CA SER A 183 -2.88 -13.81 2.32
C SER A 183 -2.24 -15.20 2.34
N LYS A 184 -1.52 -15.56 1.27
CA LYS A 184 -0.80 -16.83 1.18
C LYS A 184 0.37 -16.93 2.18
N HIS A 185 1.14 -15.86 2.36
CA HIS A 185 2.26 -15.84 3.31
C HIS A 185 1.80 -15.94 4.76
N LEU A 186 0.64 -15.36 5.09
CA LEU A 186 0.05 -15.41 6.42
C LEU A 186 -0.84 -16.64 6.64
N ASP A 187 -1.10 -17.42 5.59
CA ASP A 187 -2.09 -18.51 5.59
C ASP A 187 -3.46 -18.07 6.14
N CYS A 188 -3.90 -16.87 5.73
CA CYS A 188 -5.11 -16.27 6.24
C CYS A 188 -6.14 -16.03 5.13
N GLN A 189 -7.42 -15.93 5.53
CA GLN A 189 -8.51 -15.62 4.63
C GLN A 189 -8.45 -14.16 4.17
N ILE A 190 -8.74 -13.91 2.88
CA ILE A 190 -8.96 -12.58 2.33
C ILE A 190 -10.42 -12.40 1.93
N HIS A 191 -11.06 -11.34 2.43
CA HIS A 191 -12.47 -11.05 2.23
C HIS A 191 -12.64 -9.73 1.48
N PHE A 192 -13.14 -9.81 0.25
CA PHE A 192 -13.39 -8.64 -0.61
C PHE A 192 -14.83 -8.15 -0.43
N TYR A 193 -14.97 -6.88 -0.13
CA TYR A 193 -16.22 -6.13 -0.13
C TYR A 193 -16.21 -5.19 -1.33
N ALA A 194 -17.00 -5.48 -2.34
CA ALA A 194 -16.99 -4.73 -3.60
C ALA A 194 -18.37 -4.74 -4.27
N HIS A 195 -18.59 -3.81 -5.19
CA HIS A 195 -19.76 -3.85 -6.05
C HIS A 195 -19.82 -5.20 -6.83
N PRO A 196 -20.99 -5.79 -7.07
CA PRO A 196 -21.12 -7.12 -7.71
C PRO A 196 -20.33 -7.27 -9.01
N GLN A 197 -20.32 -6.25 -9.86
CA GLN A 197 -19.55 -6.25 -11.11
C GLN A 197 -18.05 -6.33 -10.83
N THR A 198 -17.52 -5.48 -9.96
CA THR A 198 -16.10 -5.43 -9.56
C THR A 198 -15.70 -6.76 -8.90
N SER A 199 -16.54 -7.31 -8.00
CA SER A 199 -16.36 -8.64 -7.40
C SER A 199 -16.21 -9.74 -8.44
N GLY A 200 -16.99 -9.68 -9.53
CA GLY A 200 -16.90 -10.61 -10.65
C GLY A 200 -15.52 -10.61 -11.31
N TYR A 201 -14.92 -9.43 -11.52
CA TYR A 201 -13.57 -9.30 -12.09
C TYR A 201 -12.48 -9.78 -11.12
N ILE A 202 -12.57 -9.43 -9.84
CA ILE A 202 -11.64 -9.91 -8.80
C ILE A 202 -11.66 -11.44 -8.75
N ARG A 203 -12.85 -12.04 -8.69
CA ARG A 203 -13.04 -13.49 -8.64
C ARG A 203 -12.47 -14.19 -9.89
N LYS A 204 -12.70 -13.63 -11.08
CA LYS A 204 -12.16 -14.16 -12.33
C LYS A 204 -10.62 -14.13 -12.31
N TYR A 205 -10.02 -13.04 -11.85
CA TYR A 205 -8.57 -12.89 -11.78
C TYR A 205 -7.94 -13.86 -10.77
N ILE A 206 -8.47 -13.94 -9.56
CA ILE A 206 -7.96 -14.84 -8.50
C ILE A 206 -8.05 -16.30 -8.93
N ARG A 207 -9.19 -16.72 -9.53
CA ARG A 207 -9.33 -18.08 -10.06
C ARG A 207 -8.32 -18.43 -11.16
N LYS A 208 -7.88 -17.45 -11.96
CA LYS A 208 -6.91 -17.66 -13.03
C LYS A 208 -5.49 -17.71 -12.51
N LYS A 209 -5.10 -16.84 -11.56
CA LYS A 209 -3.71 -16.59 -11.16
C LYS A 209 -3.36 -17.04 -9.74
N HIS A 210 -4.33 -17.14 -8.83
CA HIS A 210 -4.14 -17.37 -7.40
C HIS A 210 -5.15 -18.41 -6.87
N ARG A 211 -5.17 -19.60 -7.46
CA ARG A 211 -6.19 -20.66 -7.19
C ARG A 211 -6.16 -21.20 -5.77
N ASP A 212 -5.05 -21.07 -5.10
CA ASP A 212 -4.77 -21.57 -3.74
C ASP A 212 -5.14 -20.56 -2.64
N ILE A 213 -5.74 -19.41 -3.00
CA ILE A 213 -6.12 -18.39 -2.03
C ILE A 213 -7.55 -18.63 -1.51
N ASN A 214 -7.71 -18.60 -0.18
CA ASN A 214 -9.02 -18.63 0.47
C ASN A 214 -9.67 -17.23 0.41
N ALA A 215 -10.37 -16.94 -0.68
CA ALA A 215 -11.01 -15.65 -0.92
C ALA A 215 -12.53 -15.74 -0.77
N VAL A 216 -13.08 -14.83 0.05
CA VAL A 216 -14.51 -14.61 0.26
C VAL A 216 -14.94 -13.29 -0.35
N TYR A 217 -16.18 -13.19 -0.78
CA TYR A 217 -16.72 -12.01 -1.48
C TYR A 217 -18.08 -11.65 -0.91
N THR A 218 -18.24 -10.39 -0.53
CA THR A 218 -19.51 -9.81 -0.11
C THR A 218 -19.81 -8.57 -0.95
N ASP A 219 -21.06 -8.41 -1.31
CA ASP A 219 -21.50 -7.26 -2.09
C ASP A 219 -21.54 -6.00 -1.23
N LEU A 220 -20.83 -4.96 -1.69
CA LEU A 220 -20.88 -3.60 -1.17
C LEU A 220 -21.42 -2.72 -2.29
N VAL A 221 -22.72 -2.45 -2.26
CA VAL A 221 -23.41 -1.75 -3.35
C VAL A 221 -23.11 -0.25 -3.32
N SER A 222 -23.08 0.33 -2.13
CA SER A 222 -22.74 1.73 -1.91
C SER A 222 -21.46 1.87 -1.10
N TRP A 223 -20.58 2.78 -1.51
CA TRP A 223 -19.40 3.10 -0.73
C TRP A 223 -19.73 3.75 0.62
N GLU A 224 -20.91 4.36 0.76
CA GLU A 224 -21.41 4.91 2.02
C GLU A 224 -21.62 3.82 3.09
N ASP A 225 -21.84 2.57 2.65
CA ASP A 225 -21.99 1.41 3.53
C ASP A 225 -20.65 0.88 4.11
N LEU A 226 -19.53 1.56 3.85
CA LEU A 226 -18.19 1.15 4.36
C LEU A 226 -18.18 0.91 5.86
N LEU A 227 -19.01 1.64 6.62
CA LEU A 227 -19.12 1.49 8.08
C LEU A 227 -19.68 0.13 8.53
N ILE A 228 -20.33 -0.63 7.65
CA ILE A 228 -20.75 -2.01 7.94
C ILE A 228 -19.55 -2.87 8.31
N LEU A 229 -18.37 -2.56 7.75
CA LEU A 229 -17.14 -3.27 8.05
C LEU A 229 -16.70 -3.19 9.51
N THR A 230 -17.15 -2.18 10.25
CA THR A 230 -16.85 -2.06 11.70
C THR A 230 -17.31 -3.28 12.48
N GLY A 231 -18.45 -3.88 12.09
CA GLY A 231 -19.00 -5.09 12.70
C GLY A 231 -18.25 -6.38 12.31
N GLN A 232 -17.40 -6.32 11.28
CA GLN A 232 -16.63 -7.45 10.77
C GLN A 232 -15.17 -7.41 11.23
N MET A 233 -14.73 -6.27 11.76
CA MET A 233 -13.35 -6.05 12.19
C MET A 233 -13.11 -6.53 13.62
N ASN A 234 -12.03 -7.25 13.80
CA ASN A 234 -11.39 -7.47 15.09
C ASN A 234 -9.95 -6.93 15.06
N TYR A 235 -9.22 -7.02 16.17
CA TYR A 235 -7.86 -6.50 16.28
C TYR A 235 -6.83 -7.31 15.46
N GLU A 236 -7.14 -8.55 15.08
CA GLU A 236 -6.28 -9.43 14.26
C GLU A 236 -6.53 -9.27 12.76
N CYS A 237 -7.51 -8.46 12.36
CA CYS A 237 -7.81 -8.19 10.96
C CYS A 237 -7.08 -6.94 10.46
N LEU A 238 -6.56 -7.04 9.23
CA LEU A 238 -6.11 -5.89 8.46
C LEU A 238 -7.26 -5.36 7.60
N LEU A 239 -7.60 -4.09 7.75
CA LEU A 239 -8.48 -3.39 6.81
C LEU A 239 -7.66 -2.75 5.71
N VAL A 240 -7.87 -3.18 4.47
CA VAL A 240 -7.33 -2.53 3.28
C VAL A 240 -8.46 -1.77 2.60
N ILE A 241 -8.29 -0.47 2.43
CA ILE A 241 -9.21 0.38 1.70
C ILE A 241 -8.54 0.75 0.38
N VAL A 242 -9.05 0.19 -0.71
CA VAL A 242 -8.64 0.60 -2.06
C VAL A 242 -9.28 1.96 -2.33
N SER A 243 -8.44 2.97 -2.43
CA SER A 243 -8.84 4.35 -2.70
C SER A 243 -8.48 4.74 -4.13
N ALA A 244 -8.84 5.94 -4.52
CA ALA A 244 -8.49 6.46 -5.84
C ALA A 244 -8.01 7.90 -5.74
N ARG A 245 -7.15 8.31 -6.68
CA ARG A 245 -6.75 9.71 -6.83
C ARG A 245 -7.86 10.50 -7.50
N ARG A 246 -7.95 11.80 -7.24
CA ARG A 246 -8.88 12.69 -7.95
C ARG A 246 -8.64 12.59 -9.46
N GLY A 247 -9.72 12.42 -10.22
CA GLY A 247 -9.68 12.23 -11.67
C GLY A 247 -9.56 10.78 -12.14
N ALA A 248 -9.33 9.82 -11.23
CA ALA A 248 -9.39 8.40 -11.56
C ALA A 248 -10.84 7.94 -11.78
N ILE A 249 -11.05 6.89 -12.57
CA ILE A 249 -12.39 6.40 -12.94
C ILE A 249 -13.16 5.81 -11.75
N SER A 250 -12.45 5.27 -10.78
CA SER A 250 -13.00 4.71 -9.53
C SER A 250 -13.09 5.74 -8.40
N TYR A 251 -12.76 7.02 -8.67
CA TYR A 251 -12.84 8.07 -7.66
C TYR A 251 -14.29 8.34 -7.26
N ASP A 252 -14.52 8.40 -5.96
CA ASP A 252 -15.80 8.80 -5.34
C ASP A 252 -15.56 9.94 -4.35
N SER A 253 -16.47 10.92 -4.32
CA SER A 253 -16.35 12.09 -3.43
C SER A 253 -16.41 11.71 -1.94
N SER A 254 -17.02 10.58 -1.61
CA SER A 254 -17.06 10.04 -0.23
C SER A 254 -15.67 9.67 0.29
N PHE A 255 -14.64 9.50 -0.58
CA PHE A 255 -13.25 9.31 -0.15
C PHE A 255 -12.72 10.50 0.67
N GLU A 256 -13.27 11.68 0.49
CA GLU A 256 -12.93 12.85 1.32
C GLU A 256 -13.33 12.68 2.79
N LYS A 257 -14.33 11.82 3.07
CA LYS A 257 -14.77 11.48 4.42
C LYS A 257 -13.98 10.34 5.07
N LEU A 258 -13.24 9.54 4.28
CA LEU A 258 -12.47 8.39 4.77
C LEU A 258 -11.55 8.73 5.95
N PRO A 259 -10.81 9.83 5.92
CA PRO A 259 -9.96 10.22 7.04
C PRO A 259 -10.68 10.27 8.37
N GLY A 260 -11.82 10.96 8.41
CA GLY A 260 -12.65 11.07 9.60
C GLY A 260 -13.26 9.73 10.03
N GLN A 261 -13.69 8.92 9.07
CA GLN A 261 -14.27 7.60 9.32
C GLN A 261 -13.23 6.64 9.91
N ILE A 262 -12.01 6.59 9.35
CA ILE A 262 -10.93 5.73 9.84
C ILE A 262 -10.50 6.16 11.25
N SER A 263 -10.34 7.46 11.47
CA SER A 263 -9.97 7.99 12.78
C SER A 263 -11.02 7.70 13.85
N ARG A 264 -12.30 7.76 13.51
CA ARG A 264 -13.40 7.59 14.44
C ARG A 264 -13.77 6.13 14.69
N TYR A 265 -13.79 5.30 13.65
CA TYR A 265 -14.38 3.97 13.71
C TYR A 265 -13.35 2.82 13.62
N PHE A 266 -12.16 3.08 13.07
CA PHE A 266 -11.10 2.07 12.89
C PHE A 266 -9.80 2.47 13.60
N ASN A 267 -9.89 3.33 14.62
CA ASN A 267 -8.69 3.86 15.29
C ASN A 267 -7.81 2.77 15.90
N ASN A 268 -8.41 1.70 16.39
CA ASN A 268 -7.72 0.57 17.03
C ASN A 268 -7.45 -0.62 16.10
N ASN A 269 -7.62 -0.43 14.79
CA ASN A 269 -7.42 -1.47 13.80
C ASN A 269 -6.15 -1.21 12.97
N SER A 270 -5.52 -2.29 12.52
CA SER A 270 -4.52 -2.20 11.46
C SER A 270 -5.20 -1.81 10.15
N VAL A 271 -4.72 -0.75 9.50
CA VAL A 271 -5.34 -0.18 8.29
C VAL A 271 -4.28 0.13 7.24
N VAL A 272 -4.58 -0.18 5.99
CA VAL A 272 -3.83 0.23 4.80
C VAL A 272 -4.76 1.00 3.86
N LEU A 273 -4.40 2.22 3.53
CA LEU A 273 -4.97 2.95 2.39
C LEU A 273 -4.12 2.66 1.16
N LEU A 274 -4.72 2.02 0.17
CA LEU A 274 -4.05 1.63 -1.05
C LEU A 274 -4.53 2.51 -2.21
N PHE A 275 -3.59 3.26 -2.80
CA PHE A 275 -3.80 4.05 -4.00
C PHE A 275 -3.17 3.30 -5.17
N PRO A 276 -3.97 2.73 -6.09
CA PRO A 276 -3.48 1.98 -7.22
C PRO A 276 -2.54 2.79 -8.12
N GLU A 277 -1.69 2.09 -8.86
CA GLU A 277 -0.91 2.65 -9.95
C GLU A 277 -1.85 3.28 -11.00
N GLN A 278 -1.42 4.40 -11.59
CA GLN A 278 -2.16 5.09 -12.65
C GLN A 278 -1.34 5.16 -13.95
N ASN A 279 -2.05 5.26 -15.08
CA ASN A 279 -1.42 5.62 -16.34
C ASN A 279 -1.13 7.12 -16.35
N GLY A 280 0.12 7.50 -16.53
CA GLY A 280 0.54 8.88 -16.66
C GLY A 280 2.05 8.98 -16.81
N GLU A 281 2.51 9.96 -17.58
CA GLU A 281 3.90 10.37 -17.52
C GLU A 281 4.13 11.07 -16.19
N GLN A 282 5.16 10.66 -15.49
CA GLN A 282 5.62 11.33 -14.27
C GLN A 282 6.15 12.71 -14.70
N GLN A 283 5.44 13.78 -14.36
CA GLN A 283 5.91 15.16 -14.57
C GLN A 283 7.06 15.51 -13.65
#